data_f44f07cf9b86ca4e20da28de703cb9dc
#
_entry.id   f44f07cf9b86ca4e20da28de703cb9dc
#
_cell.length_a   1.000
_cell.length_b   1.000
_cell.length_c   1.000
_cell.angle_alpha   90.00
_cell.angle_beta   90.00
_cell.angle_gamma   90.00
#
_symmetry.space_group_name_H-M   'P 1'
#
loop_
_entity.id
_entity.type
_entity.pdbx_description
1 polymer ?
#
loop_
_entity_poly.entity_id
_entity_poly.type
_entity_poly.pdbx_seq_one_letter_code
_entity_poly.pdbx_strand_id
1 'polypeptide(L)'
;SYAATGAIHILAVSGLHVGIILLLINFLLKPLQQSKWLKLTITVIGIWSFAVLTGFSASVVRASLMFSFVAFGLQINRKINLLNTVFSAFFILIIINPLYIFQVGFQLSFAAVFSIALFLPKFHKLWYPKQRIVRFFYQIIMVSLCAQIGVLPLSLFYFHQFPGLFLLTNIVILPVLGVLLVSGISILILGILGIRPEILIDFYSFLVEKLNEFIKWVASQENFIIKDIHLSAFSALLLFGVIISLFFLLQQKQKKHVFLVLTAIIVFQISLLTDQYQHASHEIFILNKSRNSIIAEKKGRRLNLYSNHPKDSSWSYIDDFKIAEKISNIRFKELDN
;
A
#
# COMPACT_ATOMS: atom_id res chain seq x y z
N SER A 1 16.21 1.82 -4.28
CA SER A 1 15.51 0.77 -3.52
C SER A 1 14.04 0.70 -3.94
N TYR A 2 13.44 -0.49 -3.92
CA TYR A 2 12.02 -0.69 -4.27
C TYR A 2 11.04 0.11 -3.37
N ALA A 3 11.49 0.53 -2.20
CA ALA A 3 10.74 1.41 -1.30
C ALA A 3 10.40 2.75 -1.94
N ALA A 4 11.36 3.31 -2.65
CA ALA A 4 11.26 4.64 -3.25
C ALA A 4 10.28 4.72 -4.44
N THR A 5 9.95 3.57 -5.05
CA THR A 5 9.04 3.51 -6.22
C THR A 5 7.57 3.35 -5.84
N GLY A 6 7.25 3.21 -4.56
CA GLY A 6 5.93 2.76 -4.12
C GLY A 6 5.65 1.28 -4.45
N ALA A 7 6.66 0.56 -4.96
CA ALA A 7 6.55 -0.81 -5.48
C ALA A 7 6.96 -1.88 -4.45
N ILE A 8 7.18 -1.53 -3.17
CA ILE A 8 7.49 -2.51 -2.10
C ILE A 8 6.44 -3.62 -2.06
N HIS A 9 5.16 -3.25 -2.25
CA HIS A 9 4.04 -4.18 -2.23
C HIS A 9 4.07 -5.20 -3.37
N ILE A 10 4.93 -5.02 -4.38
CA ILE A 10 5.08 -5.93 -5.52
C ILE A 10 6.07 -7.05 -5.22
N LEU A 11 7.11 -6.75 -4.41
CA LEU A 11 8.07 -7.77 -3.95
C LEU A 11 7.44 -8.73 -2.93
N ALA A 12 6.48 -8.26 -2.16
CA ALA A 12 5.70 -9.12 -1.27
C ALA A 12 4.52 -9.72 -2.03
N VAL A 13 4.27 -11.01 -1.81
CA VAL A 13 3.06 -11.64 -2.36
C VAL A 13 1.84 -10.89 -1.84
N SER A 14 1.01 -10.37 -2.75
CA SER A 14 -0.09 -9.46 -2.43
C SER A 14 -1.46 -10.05 -2.73
N GLY A 15 -2.51 -9.36 -2.31
CA GLY A 15 -3.89 -9.73 -2.63
C GLY A 15 -4.18 -9.78 -4.13
N LEU A 16 -3.44 -9.04 -4.97
CA LEU A 16 -3.55 -9.11 -6.42
C LEU A 16 -3.17 -10.50 -6.95
N HIS A 17 -2.11 -11.11 -6.42
CA HIS A 17 -1.70 -12.47 -6.78
C HIS A 17 -2.81 -13.47 -6.49
N VAL A 18 -3.43 -13.39 -5.30
CA VAL A 18 -4.58 -14.24 -4.94
C VAL A 18 -5.75 -13.99 -5.89
N GLY A 19 -6.01 -12.74 -6.26
CA GLY A 19 -7.06 -12.38 -7.23
C GLY A 19 -6.83 -12.98 -8.61
N ILE A 20 -5.60 -12.96 -9.12
CA ILE A 20 -5.24 -13.57 -10.41
C ILE A 20 -5.40 -15.09 -10.36
N ILE A 21 -4.96 -15.72 -9.25
CA ILE A 21 -5.15 -17.16 -9.03
C ILE A 21 -6.63 -17.52 -8.98
N LEU A 22 -7.45 -16.73 -8.30
CA LEU A 22 -8.90 -16.90 -8.29
C LEU A 22 -9.48 -16.83 -9.70
N LEU A 23 -9.06 -15.85 -10.52
CA LEU A 23 -9.49 -15.75 -11.91
C LEU A 23 -9.06 -16.97 -12.74
N LEU A 24 -7.84 -17.44 -12.56
CA LEU A 24 -7.32 -18.63 -13.24
C LEU A 24 -8.11 -19.88 -12.84
N ILE A 25 -8.33 -20.11 -11.54
CA ILE A 25 -9.14 -21.23 -11.04
C ILE A 25 -10.56 -21.14 -11.62
N ASN A 26 -11.20 -19.98 -11.58
CA ASN A 26 -12.54 -19.81 -12.16
C ASN A 26 -12.57 -20.04 -13.66
N PHE A 27 -11.50 -19.71 -14.39
CA PHE A 27 -11.37 -19.99 -15.81
C PHE A 27 -11.27 -21.51 -16.08
N LEU A 28 -10.41 -22.21 -15.34
CA LEU A 28 -10.24 -23.66 -15.44
C LEU A 28 -11.50 -24.44 -15.03
N LEU A 29 -12.25 -23.91 -14.07
CA LEU A 29 -13.48 -24.55 -13.58
C LEU A 29 -14.74 -24.16 -14.38
N LYS A 30 -14.60 -23.51 -15.54
CA LYS A 30 -15.75 -23.23 -16.42
C LYS A 30 -16.56 -24.48 -16.79
N PRO A 31 -15.95 -25.65 -17.09
CA PRO A 31 -16.73 -26.87 -17.38
C PRO A 31 -17.57 -27.36 -16.21
N LEU A 32 -17.17 -27.06 -14.95
CA LEU A 32 -17.89 -27.51 -13.74
C LEU A 32 -18.99 -26.54 -13.28
N GLN A 33 -19.55 -25.73 -14.19
CA GLN A 33 -20.59 -24.74 -13.82
C GLN A 33 -21.88 -25.38 -13.29
N GLN A 34 -22.17 -26.62 -13.63
CA GLN A 34 -23.35 -27.35 -13.16
C GLN A 34 -23.25 -27.74 -11.67
N SER A 35 -22.04 -27.93 -11.13
CA SER A 35 -21.83 -28.31 -9.73
C SER A 35 -21.31 -27.14 -8.92
N LYS A 36 -22.23 -26.27 -8.50
CA LYS A 36 -21.91 -25.01 -7.79
C LYS A 36 -21.06 -25.22 -6.53
N TRP A 37 -21.44 -26.20 -5.70
CA TRP A 37 -20.73 -26.48 -4.45
C TRP A 37 -19.33 -27.07 -4.68
N LEU A 38 -19.17 -27.95 -5.65
CA LEU A 38 -17.86 -28.49 -6.02
C LEU A 38 -16.93 -27.39 -6.51
N LYS A 39 -17.43 -26.49 -7.34
CA LYS A 39 -16.68 -25.32 -7.80
C LYS A 39 -16.25 -24.44 -6.65
N LEU A 40 -17.13 -24.17 -5.67
CA LEU A 40 -16.79 -23.39 -4.47
C LEU A 40 -15.66 -24.07 -3.68
N THR A 41 -15.82 -25.37 -3.39
CA THR A 41 -14.85 -26.14 -2.61
C THR A 41 -13.48 -26.12 -3.26
N ILE A 42 -13.39 -26.40 -4.59
CA ILE A 42 -12.12 -26.37 -5.32
C ILE A 42 -11.52 -24.96 -5.31
N THR A 43 -12.35 -23.92 -5.49
CA THR A 43 -11.88 -22.52 -5.47
C THR A 43 -11.30 -22.15 -4.12
N VAL A 44 -11.99 -22.47 -3.02
CA VAL A 44 -11.52 -22.17 -1.68
C VAL A 44 -10.25 -22.96 -1.35
N ILE A 45 -10.22 -24.27 -1.63
CA ILE A 45 -9.02 -25.09 -1.44
C ILE A 45 -7.85 -24.52 -2.24
N GLY A 46 -8.05 -24.16 -3.51
CA GLY A 46 -6.99 -23.60 -4.36
C GLY A 46 -6.41 -22.28 -3.83
N ILE A 47 -7.26 -21.37 -3.37
CA ILE A 47 -6.82 -20.11 -2.78
C ILE A 47 -6.04 -20.35 -1.48
N TRP A 48 -6.52 -21.23 -0.60
CA TRP A 48 -5.84 -21.53 0.66
C TRP A 48 -4.56 -22.36 0.46
N SER A 49 -4.52 -23.25 -0.55
CA SER A 49 -3.28 -23.92 -0.95
C SER A 49 -2.21 -22.92 -1.36
N PHE A 50 -2.59 -21.88 -2.12
CA PHE A 50 -1.67 -20.80 -2.43
C PHE A 50 -1.22 -20.03 -1.19
N ALA A 51 -2.11 -19.81 -0.22
CA ALA A 51 -1.75 -19.19 1.05
C ALA A 51 -0.71 -20.01 1.83
N VAL A 52 -0.85 -21.35 1.83
CA VAL A 52 0.15 -22.28 2.40
C VAL A 52 1.49 -22.15 1.67
N LEU A 53 1.49 -22.22 0.34
CA LEU A 53 2.71 -22.13 -0.48
C LEU A 53 3.47 -20.81 -0.27
N THR A 54 2.77 -19.72 0.05
CA THR A 54 3.37 -18.41 0.33
C THR A 54 3.71 -18.21 1.81
N GLY A 55 3.67 -19.26 2.63
CA GLY A 55 4.02 -19.20 4.04
C GLY A 55 3.02 -18.42 4.88
N PHE A 56 1.73 -18.41 4.53
CA PHE A 56 0.67 -17.65 5.22
C PHE A 56 1.00 -16.17 5.40
N SER A 57 1.63 -15.54 4.40
CA SER A 57 1.92 -14.11 4.51
C SER A 57 0.63 -13.33 4.83
N ALA A 58 0.71 -12.36 5.73
CA ALA A 58 -0.45 -11.66 6.26
C ALA A 58 -1.33 -11.03 5.16
N SER A 59 -0.74 -10.56 4.05
CA SER A 59 -1.48 -9.99 2.92
C SER A 59 -2.25 -11.05 2.13
N VAL A 60 -1.67 -12.25 1.97
CA VAL A 60 -2.31 -13.36 1.26
C VAL A 60 -3.45 -13.94 2.09
N VAL A 61 -3.26 -14.14 3.41
CA VAL A 61 -4.32 -14.63 4.31
C VAL A 61 -5.54 -13.71 4.27
N ARG A 62 -5.33 -12.38 4.36
CA ARG A 62 -6.44 -11.42 4.25
C ARG A 62 -7.18 -11.52 2.92
N ALA A 63 -6.44 -11.57 1.82
CA ALA A 63 -7.02 -11.69 0.49
C ALA A 63 -7.75 -13.03 0.32
N SER A 64 -7.17 -14.13 0.77
CA SER A 64 -7.78 -15.47 0.70
C SER A 64 -9.10 -15.51 1.46
N LEU A 65 -9.15 -14.91 2.64
CA LEU A 65 -10.39 -14.82 3.43
C LEU A 65 -11.45 -13.97 2.70
N MET A 66 -11.08 -12.77 2.20
CA MET A 66 -11.99 -11.90 1.46
C MET A 66 -12.53 -12.60 0.20
N PHE A 67 -11.67 -13.24 -0.57
CA PHE A 67 -12.09 -13.95 -1.80
C PHE A 67 -12.89 -15.21 -1.51
N SER A 68 -12.68 -15.87 -0.37
CA SER A 68 -13.53 -16.98 0.08
C SER A 68 -14.96 -16.51 0.34
N PHE A 69 -15.13 -15.34 0.97
CA PHE A 69 -16.47 -14.74 1.14
C PHE A 69 -17.11 -14.33 -0.18
N VAL A 70 -16.32 -13.77 -1.11
CA VAL A 70 -16.81 -13.44 -2.46
C VAL A 70 -17.25 -14.71 -3.18
N ALA A 71 -16.44 -15.76 -3.17
CA ALA A 71 -16.77 -17.04 -3.81
C ALA A 71 -18.04 -17.64 -3.21
N PHE A 72 -18.18 -17.64 -1.88
CA PHE A 72 -19.38 -18.13 -1.20
C PHE A 72 -20.62 -17.29 -1.56
N GLY A 73 -20.52 -15.96 -1.53
CA GLY A 73 -21.60 -15.05 -1.88
C GLY A 73 -22.12 -15.27 -3.32
N LEU A 74 -21.21 -15.50 -4.27
CA LEU A 74 -21.55 -15.82 -5.66
C LEU A 74 -22.36 -17.13 -5.78
N GLN A 75 -22.03 -18.15 -4.96
CA GLN A 75 -22.71 -19.44 -5.02
C GLN A 75 -24.16 -19.40 -4.52
N ILE A 76 -24.45 -18.59 -3.50
CA ILE A 76 -25.79 -18.44 -2.96
C ILE A 76 -26.63 -17.38 -3.72
N ASN A 77 -26.16 -16.95 -4.91
CA ASN A 77 -26.80 -15.95 -5.77
C ASN A 77 -27.14 -14.61 -5.04
N ARG A 78 -26.38 -14.26 -4.01
CA ARG A 78 -26.52 -12.97 -3.34
C ARG A 78 -25.74 -11.89 -4.05
N LYS A 79 -26.28 -10.68 -4.10
CA LYS A 79 -25.54 -9.49 -4.53
C LYS A 79 -24.39 -9.28 -3.56
N ILE A 80 -23.15 -9.40 -4.06
CA ILE A 80 -21.97 -9.18 -3.25
C ILE A 80 -21.86 -7.69 -2.96
N ASN A 81 -21.88 -7.34 -1.68
CA ASN A 81 -21.49 -6.01 -1.24
C ASN A 81 -20.04 -6.07 -0.76
N LEU A 82 -19.16 -5.41 -1.50
CA LEU A 82 -17.72 -5.41 -1.20
C LEU A 82 -17.43 -4.92 0.24
N LEU A 83 -18.16 -3.90 0.71
CA LEU A 83 -18.02 -3.40 2.08
C LEU A 83 -18.34 -4.48 3.13
N ASN A 84 -19.43 -5.22 2.95
CA ASN A 84 -19.78 -6.30 3.89
C ASN A 84 -18.72 -7.40 3.89
N THR A 85 -18.17 -7.75 2.73
CA THR A 85 -17.10 -8.74 2.60
C THR A 85 -15.83 -8.28 3.36
N VAL A 86 -15.45 -7.02 3.18
CA VAL A 86 -14.28 -6.44 3.86
C VAL A 86 -14.47 -6.39 5.37
N PHE A 87 -15.64 -5.93 5.84
CA PHE A 87 -15.98 -5.89 7.27
C PHE A 87 -16.00 -7.28 7.89
N SER A 88 -16.57 -8.28 7.21
CA SER A 88 -16.59 -9.66 7.71
C SER A 88 -15.17 -10.22 7.84
N ALA A 89 -14.31 -9.99 6.84
CA ALA A 89 -12.92 -10.44 6.89
C ALA A 89 -12.14 -9.72 8.00
N PHE A 90 -12.33 -8.40 8.14
CA PHE A 90 -11.73 -7.58 9.20
C PHE A 90 -12.11 -8.12 10.58
N PHE A 91 -13.40 -8.33 10.80
CA PHE A 91 -13.92 -8.81 12.08
C PHE A 91 -13.39 -10.19 12.47
N ILE A 92 -13.40 -11.15 11.53
CA ILE A 92 -12.88 -12.50 11.78
C ILE A 92 -11.40 -12.47 12.12
N LEU A 93 -10.59 -11.70 11.40
CA LEU A 93 -9.15 -11.64 11.65
C LEU A 93 -8.85 -11.01 13.02
N ILE A 94 -9.63 -10.02 13.47
CA ILE A 94 -9.47 -9.45 14.81
C ILE A 94 -9.91 -10.42 15.90
N ILE A 95 -10.95 -11.24 15.67
CA ILE A 95 -11.33 -12.31 16.62
C ILE A 95 -10.21 -13.34 16.76
N ILE A 96 -9.57 -13.72 15.65
CA ILE A 96 -8.47 -14.69 15.66
C ILE A 96 -7.25 -14.12 16.39
N ASN A 97 -6.88 -12.87 16.10
CA ASN A 97 -5.79 -12.20 16.79
C ASN A 97 -6.03 -10.68 16.84
N PRO A 98 -6.42 -10.12 18.00
CA PRO A 98 -6.67 -8.68 18.15
C PRO A 98 -5.44 -7.82 17.86
N LEU A 99 -4.23 -8.35 18.02
CA LEU A 99 -2.97 -7.62 17.78
C LEU A 99 -2.73 -7.29 16.30
N TYR A 100 -3.47 -7.91 15.39
CA TYR A 100 -3.37 -7.58 13.97
C TYR A 100 -3.68 -6.10 13.68
N ILE A 101 -4.52 -5.45 14.51
CA ILE A 101 -4.86 -4.03 14.34
C ILE A 101 -3.64 -3.11 14.44
N PHE A 102 -2.60 -3.51 15.16
CA PHE A 102 -1.36 -2.76 15.32
C PHE A 102 -0.31 -3.04 14.23
N GLN A 103 -0.55 -4.04 13.38
CA GLN A 103 0.36 -4.34 12.28
C GLN A 103 0.15 -3.37 11.12
N VAL A 104 1.22 -2.67 10.74
CA VAL A 104 1.22 -1.69 9.62
C VAL A 104 0.64 -2.28 8.34
N GLY A 105 1.07 -3.49 7.97
CA GLY A 105 0.55 -4.18 6.78
C GLY A 105 -0.94 -4.49 6.84
N PHE A 106 -1.49 -4.77 8.02
CA PHE A 106 -2.93 -4.95 8.24
C PHE A 106 -3.68 -3.64 8.02
N GLN A 107 -3.25 -2.58 8.66
CA GLN A 107 -3.84 -1.25 8.56
C GLN A 107 -3.85 -0.75 7.11
N LEU A 108 -2.70 -0.79 6.43
CA LEU A 108 -2.57 -0.34 5.04
C LEU A 108 -3.46 -1.14 4.08
N SER A 109 -3.51 -2.47 4.24
CA SER A 109 -4.32 -3.33 3.37
C SER A 109 -5.82 -3.06 3.54
N PHE A 110 -6.30 -2.97 4.77
CA PHE A 110 -7.72 -2.69 5.02
C PHE A 110 -8.09 -1.25 4.64
N ALA A 111 -7.23 -0.26 4.92
CA ALA A 111 -7.45 1.12 4.49
C ALA A 111 -7.58 1.23 2.96
N ALA A 112 -6.70 0.54 2.21
CA ALA A 112 -6.79 0.48 0.74
C ALA A 112 -8.13 -0.11 0.28
N VAL A 113 -8.50 -1.29 0.78
CA VAL A 113 -9.70 -1.99 0.31
C VAL A 113 -10.98 -1.27 0.74
N PHE A 114 -11.04 -0.72 1.95
CA PHE A 114 -12.17 0.12 2.39
C PHE A 114 -12.32 1.34 1.49
N SER A 115 -11.23 2.03 1.19
CA SER A 115 -11.25 3.20 0.31
C SER A 115 -11.70 2.84 -1.11
N ILE A 116 -11.20 1.74 -1.69
CA ILE A 116 -11.66 1.24 -2.98
C ILE A 116 -13.17 0.96 -2.93
N ALA A 117 -13.66 0.26 -1.90
CA ALA A 117 -15.07 -0.11 -1.77
C ALA A 117 -15.99 1.12 -1.64
N LEU A 118 -15.51 2.20 -1.00
CA LEU A 118 -16.27 3.43 -0.79
C LEU A 118 -16.22 4.35 -2.03
N PHE A 119 -15.05 4.61 -2.58
CA PHE A 119 -14.85 5.65 -3.60
C PHE A 119 -15.03 5.14 -5.03
N LEU A 120 -14.59 3.92 -5.35
CA LEU A 120 -14.64 3.40 -6.73
C LEU A 120 -16.04 3.42 -7.34
N PRO A 121 -17.12 3.02 -6.64
CA PRO A 121 -18.49 3.11 -7.19
C PRO A 121 -18.93 4.56 -7.46
N LYS A 122 -18.40 5.53 -6.72
CA LYS A 122 -18.71 6.96 -6.93
C LYS A 122 -18.03 7.49 -8.18
N PHE A 123 -16.75 7.15 -8.38
CA PHE A 123 -16.01 7.54 -9.59
C PHE A 123 -16.60 6.90 -10.85
N HIS A 124 -17.02 5.64 -10.81
CA HIS A 124 -17.71 4.97 -11.92
C HIS A 124 -19.03 5.62 -12.28
N LYS A 125 -19.73 6.24 -11.32
CA LYS A 125 -20.97 7.01 -11.60
C LYS A 125 -20.70 8.35 -12.27
N LEU A 126 -19.51 8.96 -12.06
CA LEU A 126 -19.13 10.22 -12.67
C LEU A 126 -18.78 10.04 -14.14
N TRP A 127 -18.00 9.01 -14.43
CA TRP A 127 -17.58 8.69 -15.79
C TRP A 127 -17.18 7.22 -15.89
N TYR A 128 -17.56 6.55 -16.98
CA TYR A 128 -17.20 5.17 -17.22
C TYR A 128 -17.03 4.94 -18.74
N PRO A 129 -15.81 4.72 -19.24
CA PRO A 129 -15.54 4.62 -20.66
C PRO A 129 -16.24 3.44 -21.33
N LYS A 130 -16.77 3.65 -22.55
CA LYS A 130 -17.43 2.60 -23.33
C LYS A 130 -16.41 1.67 -24.01
N GLN A 131 -15.27 2.20 -24.47
CA GLN A 131 -14.23 1.46 -25.17
C GLN A 131 -13.49 0.52 -24.22
N ARG A 132 -13.30 -0.75 -24.58
CA ARG A 132 -12.70 -1.79 -23.71
C ARG A 132 -11.29 -1.45 -23.25
N ILE A 133 -10.43 -0.97 -24.17
CA ILE A 133 -9.03 -0.62 -23.86
C ILE A 133 -8.98 0.56 -22.88
N VAL A 134 -9.72 1.64 -23.18
CA VAL A 134 -9.77 2.84 -22.33
C VAL A 134 -10.34 2.48 -20.95
N ARG A 135 -11.35 1.61 -20.90
CA ARG A 135 -11.95 1.11 -19.66
C ARG A 135 -10.95 0.34 -18.80
N PHE A 136 -10.12 -0.49 -19.43
CA PHE A 136 -9.10 -1.27 -18.73
C PHE A 136 -8.10 -0.34 -18.01
N PHE A 137 -7.51 0.62 -18.71
CA PHE A 137 -6.60 1.59 -18.09
C PHE A 137 -7.29 2.51 -17.09
N TYR A 138 -8.51 2.93 -17.38
CA TYR A 138 -9.33 3.71 -16.45
C TYR A 138 -9.55 2.96 -15.13
N GLN A 139 -9.85 1.66 -15.17
CA GLN A 139 -10.02 0.85 -13.96
C GLN A 139 -8.74 0.78 -13.15
N ILE A 140 -7.58 0.56 -13.78
CA ILE A 140 -6.28 0.55 -13.11
C ILE A 140 -6.04 1.88 -12.40
N ILE A 141 -6.23 2.99 -13.09
CA ILE A 141 -6.04 4.33 -12.55
C ILE A 141 -6.98 4.59 -11.36
N MET A 142 -8.26 4.32 -11.54
CA MET A 142 -9.26 4.59 -10.49
C MET A 142 -9.07 3.71 -9.26
N VAL A 143 -8.77 2.43 -9.42
CA VAL A 143 -8.46 1.54 -8.29
C VAL A 143 -7.20 2.01 -7.58
N SER A 144 -6.14 2.39 -8.32
CA SER A 144 -4.90 2.91 -7.74
C SER A 144 -5.11 4.20 -6.96
N LEU A 145 -5.90 5.14 -7.51
CA LEU A 145 -6.24 6.39 -6.84
C LEU A 145 -7.07 6.13 -5.57
N CYS A 146 -8.09 5.29 -5.65
CA CYS A 146 -8.90 4.94 -4.48
C CYS A 146 -8.07 4.28 -3.39
N ALA A 147 -7.19 3.34 -3.75
CA ALA A 147 -6.28 2.71 -2.79
C ALA A 147 -5.36 3.73 -2.14
N GLN A 148 -4.76 4.61 -2.95
CA GLN A 148 -3.84 5.64 -2.47
C GLN A 148 -4.52 6.63 -1.51
N ILE A 149 -5.78 7.04 -1.78
CA ILE A 149 -6.55 7.89 -0.87
C ILE A 149 -6.66 7.25 0.51
N GLY A 150 -6.97 5.94 0.58
CA GLY A 150 -7.09 5.24 1.86
C GLY A 150 -5.77 5.03 2.59
N VAL A 151 -4.70 4.77 1.84
CA VAL A 151 -3.38 4.45 2.39
C VAL A 151 -2.60 5.71 2.76
N LEU A 152 -2.88 6.85 2.13
CA LEU A 152 -2.12 8.09 2.25
C LEU A 152 -1.84 8.51 3.69
N PRO A 153 -2.83 8.60 4.63
CA PRO A 153 -2.56 9.04 5.99
C PRO A 153 -1.57 8.12 6.73
N LEU A 154 -1.73 6.81 6.56
CA LEU A 154 -0.86 5.82 7.19
C LEU A 154 0.52 5.77 6.53
N SER A 155 0.58 5.90 5.20
CA SER A 155 1.84 5.92 4.47
C SER A 155 2.71 7.11 4.87
N LEU A 156 2.11 8.29 5.01
CA LEU A 156 2.81 9.49 5.48
C LEU A 156 3.24 9.35 6.95
N PHE A 157 2.40 8.74 7.79
CA PHE A 157 2.72 8.53 9.20
C PHE A 157 3.85 7.52 9.42
N TYR A 158 3.84 6.37 8.71
CA TYR A 158 4.82 5.31 8.93
C TYR A 158 6.10 5.45 8.11
N PHE A 159 5.98 5.93 6.88
CA PHE A 159 7.10 5.95 5.92
C PHE A 159 7.64 7.34 5.63
N HIS A 160 6.94 8.40 6.05
CA HIS A 160 7.36 9.80 5.90
C HIS A 160 7.65 10.22 4.45
N GLN A 161 7.11 9.50 3.47
CA GLN A 161 7.34 9.74 2.06
C GLN A 161 6.10 9.46 1.21
N PHE A 162 6.02 10.15 0.06
CA PHE A 162 4.97 9.95 -0.93
C PHE A 162 5.59 9.68 -2.31
N PRO A 163 5.33 8.50 -2.92
CA PRO A 163 5.82 8.17 -4.25
C PRO A 163 4.95 8.84 -5.32
N GLY A 164 5.39 9.96 -5.90
CA GLY A 164 4.61 10.71 -6.89
C GLY A 164 4.33 9.95 -8.19
N LEU A 165 5.20 9.00 -8.56
CA LEU A 165 5.04 8.19 -9.78
C LEU A 165 4.18 6.94 -9.61
N PHE A 166 3.49 6.76 -8.47
CA PHE A 166 2.72 5.53 -8.16
C PHE A 166 1.70 5.16 -9.25
N LEU A 167 1.05 6.14 -9.88
CA LEU A 167 0.09 5.89 -10.97
C LEU A 167 0.76 5.31 -12.20
N LEU A 168 1.87 5.92 -12.64
CA LEU A 168 2.65 5.44 -13.78
C LEU A 168 3.16 4.02 -13.51
N THR A 169 3.70 3.81 -12.31
CA THR A 169 4.17 2.51 -11.86
C THR A 169 3.07 1.46 -11.92
N ASN A 170 1.89 1.75 -11.40
CA ASN A 170 0.78 0.81 -11.39
C ASN A 170 0.20 0.52 -12.78
N ILE A 171 0.14 1.52 -13.68
CA ILE A 171 -0.34 1.34 -15.05
C ILE A 171 0.54 0.33 -15.82
N VAL A 172 1.84 0.33 -15.59
CA VAL A 172 2.78 -0.59 -16.25
C VAL A 172 2.86 -1.92 -15.52
N ILE A 173 3.06 -1.90 -14.20
CA ILE A 173 3.36 -3.11 -13.43
C ILE A 173 2.14 -4.03 -13.29
N LEU A 174 0.93 -3.51 -13.04
CA LEU A 174 -0.22 -4.37 -12.77
C LEU A 174 -0.59 -5.27 -13.97
N PRO A 175 -0.62 -4.78 -15.23
CA PRO A 175 -0.85 -5.66 -16.38
C PRO A 175 0.28 -6.67 -16.59
N VAL A 176 1.54 -6.23 -16.49
CA VAL A 176 2.71 -7.09 -16.69
C VAL A 176 2.76 -8.19 -15.63
N LEU A 177 2.47 -7.86 -14.37
CA LEU A 177 2.41 -8.84 -13.28
C LEU A 177 1.34 -9.92 -13.54
N GLY A 178 0.19 -9.54 -14.11
CA GLY A 178 -0.84 -10.48 -14.51
C GLY A 178 -0.34 -11.49 -15.55
N VAL A 179 0.36 -11.00 -16.58
CA VAL A 179 0.95 -11.83 -17.63
C VAL A 179 2.05 -12.74 -17.05
N LEU A 180 2.92 -12.20 -16.20
CA LEU A 180 3.98 -12.95 -15.52
C LEU A 180 3.43 -14.10 -14.68
N LEU A 181 2.38 -13.85 -13.89
CA LEU A 181 1.78 -14.92 -13.07
C LEU A 181 1.17 -16.02 -13.93
N VAL A 182 0.40 -15.67 -14.96
CA VAL A 182 -0.22 -16.66 -15.83
C VAL A 182 0.82 -17.46 -16.61
N SER A 183 1.82 -16.79 -17.21
CA SER A 183 2.90 -17.47 -17.94
C SER A 183 3.77 -18.34 -17.02
N GLY A 184 4.12 -17.84 -15.83
CA GLY A 184 4.89 -18.60 -14.85
C GLY A 184 4.17 -19.87 -14.39
N ILE A 185 2.87 -19.81 -14.06
CA ILE A 185 2.06 -20.99 -13.73
C ILE A 185 1.95 -21.94 -14.92
N SER A 186 1.81 -21.41 -16.15
CA SER A 186 1.75 -22.23 -17.36
C SER A 186 3.06 -22.98 -17.59
N ILE A 187 4.22 -22.33 -17.40
CA ILE A 187 5.54 -22.96 -17.49
C ILE A 187 5.68 -24.09 -16.46
N LEU A 188 5.25 -23.86 -15.22
CA LEU A 188 5.28 -24.87 -14.16
C LEU A 188 4.42 -26.09 -14.50
N ILE A 189 3.19 -25.87 -14.97
CA ILE A 189 2.28 -26.97 -15.35
C ILE A 189 2.87 -27.77 -16.52
N LEU A 190 3.36 -27.11 -17.57
CA LEU A 190 3.98 -27.76 -18.72
C LEU A 190 5.26 -28.51 -18.31
N GLY A 191 6.04 -27.96 -17.41
CA GLY A 191 7.24 -28.62 -16.86
C GLY A 191 6.93 -29.90 -16.11
N ILE A 192 5.84 -29.93 -15.31
CA ILE A 192 5.36 -31.16 -14.65
C ILE A 192 4.94 -32.23 -15.68
N LEU A 193 4.40 -31.82 -16.83
CA LEU A 193 4.05 -32.70 -17.93
C LEU A 193 5.24 -33.12 -18.79
N GLY A 194 6.48 -32.71 -18.42
CA GLY A 194 7.70 -33.04 -19.17
C GLY A 194 7.91 -32.19 -20.43
N ILE A 195 7.07 -31.15 -20.65
CA ILE A 195 7.16 -30.27 -21.81
C ILE A 195 7.99 -29.04 -21.41
N ARG A 196 9.04 -28.72 -22.17
CA ARG A 196 9.84 -27.49 -22.00
C ARG A 196 9.47 -26.47 -23.06
N PRO A 197 8.59 -25.49 -22.76
CA PRO A 197 8.18 -24.48 -23.72
C PRO A 197 9.24 -23.36 -23.80
N GLU A 198 10.34 -23.55 -24.54
CA GLU A 198 11.45 -22.61 -24.61
C GLU A 198 11.00 -21.19 -24.96
N ILE A 199 10.16 -21.04 -25.99
CA ILE A 199 9.62 -19.72 -26.39
C ILE A 199 8.89 -19.02 -25.24
N LEU A 200 8.12 -19.76 -24.41
CA LEU A 200 7.41 -19.19 -23.29
C LEU A 200 8.35 -18.82 -22.13
N ILE A 201 9.42 -19.60 -21.94
CA ILE A 201 10.47 -19.34 -20.94
C ILE A 201 11.24 -18.08 -21.35
N ASP A 202 11.64 -17.94 -22.61
CA ASP A 202 12.34 -16.77 -23.13
C ASP A 202 11.48 -15.51 -23.04
N PHE A 203 10.20 -15.61 -23.39
CA PHE A 203 9.24 -14.51 -23.22
C PHE A 203 9.07 -14.11 -21.73
N TYR A 204 8.97 -15.08 -20.83
CA TYR A 204 8.89 -14.82 -19.40
C TYR A 204 10.14 -14.09 -18.89
N SER A 205 11.32 -14.58 -19.25
CA SER A 205 12.61 -13.99 -18.87
C SER A 205 12.75 -12.56 -19.39
N PHE A 206 12.37 -12.32 -20.65
CA PHE A 206 12.33 -10.99 -21.25
C PHE A 206 11.41 -10.03 -20.47
N LEU A 207 10.20 -10.47 -20.11
CA LEU A 207 9.26 -9.64 -19.34
C LEU A 207 9.80 -9.31 -17.95
N VAL A 208 10.42 -10.28 -17.26
CA VAL A 208 11.04 -10.06 -15.94
C VAL A 208 12.18 -9.04 -16.04
N GLU A 209 13.03 -9.18 -17.04
CA GLU A 209 14.14 -8.24 -17.27
C GLU A 209 13.64 -6.82 -17.53
N LYS A 210 12.68 -6.66 -18.46
CA LYS A 210 12.10 -5.34 -18.77
C LYS A 210 11.35 -4.73 -17.59
N LEU A 211 10.67 -5.54 -16.79
CA LEU A 211 10.02 -5.08 -15.57
C LEU A 211 11.06 -4.57 -14.55
N ASN A 212 12.16 -5.31 -14.37
CA ASN A 212 13.23 -4.90 -13.46
C ASN A 212 13.94 -3.61 -13.94
N GLU A 213 14.18 -3.47 -15.25
CA GLU A 213 14.71 -2.23 -15.83
C GLU A 213 13.77 -1.04 -15.57
N PHE A 214 12.48 -1.22 -15.82
CA PHE A 214 11.46 -0.19 -15.56
C PHE A 214 11.42 0.21 -14.09
N ILE A 215 11.45 -0.76 -13.16
CA ILE A 215 11.45 -0.47 -11.72
C ILE A 215 12.72 0.27 -11.30
N LYS A 216 13.89 -0.11 -11.83
CA LYS A 216 15.16 0.60 -11.59
C LYS A 216 15.09 2.03 -12.11
N TRP A 217 14.54 2.22 -13.31
CA TRP A 217 14.36 3.55 -13.88
C TRP A 217 13.42 4.42 -13.02
N VAL A 218 12.27 3.91 -12.59
CA VAL A 218 11.37 4.65 -11.67
C VAL A 218 12.08 4.96 -10.36
N ALA A 219 12.86 4.03 -9.82
CA ALA A 219 13.61 4.21 -8.57
C ALA A 219 14.69 5.29 -8.68
N SER A 220 15.26 5.51 -9.87
CA SER A 220 16.25 6.56 -10.10
C SER A 220 15.65 7.96 -10.18
N GLN A 221 14.32 8.07 -10.31
CA GLN A 221 13.60 9.35 -10.39
C GLN A 221 13.35 9.94 -8.99
N GLU A 222 14.40 10.22 -8.24
CA GLU A 222 14.30 10.70 -6.85
C GLU A 222 13.52 12.01 -6.70
N ASN A 223 13.52 12.86 -7.73
CA ASN A 223 12.81 14.14 -7.73
C ASN A 223 11.28 14.01 -7.59
N PHE A 224 10.72 12.84 -7.94
CA PHE A 224 9.29 12.57 -7.80
C PHE A 224 8.92 11.89 -6.48
N ILE A 225 9.87 11.65 -5.60
CA ILE A 225 9.62 11.14 -4.26
C ILE A 225 9.64 12.31 -3.30
N ILE A 226 8.48 12.67 -2.78
CA ILE A 226 8.40 13.68 -1.74
C ILE A 226 8.80 13.00 -0.43
N LYS A 227 9.99 13.32 0.07
CA LYS A 227 10.58 12.77 1.30
C LYS A 227 10.40 13.75 2.47
N ASP A 228 10.68 13.28 3.67
CA ASP A 228 10.73 14.08 4.90
C ASP A 228 9.36 14.72 5.27
N ILE A 229 8.26 14.04 4.94
CA ILE A 229 6.92 14.47 5.35
C ILE A 229 6.67 13.94 6.76
N HIS A 230 6.78 14.81 7.76
CA HIS A 230 6.38 14.42 9.11
C HIS A 230 4.87 14.62 9.30
N LEU A 231 4.20 13.54 9.71
CA LEU A 231 2.78 13.56 10.06
C LEU A 231 2.62 12.89 11.42
N SER A 232 2.11 13.64 12.42
CA SER A 232 1.82 13.05 13.74
C SER A 232 0.63 12.09 13.65
N ALA A 233 0.49 11.18 14.63
CA ALA A 233 -0.64 10.26 14.69
C ALA A 233 -1.98 11.01 14.72
N PHE A 234 -2.03 12.14 15.43
CA PHE A 234 -3.22 12.98 15.50
C PHE A 234 -3.54 13.63 14.14
N SER A 235 -2.53 14.18 13.46
CA SER A 235 -2.70 14.75 12.12
C SER A 235 -3.10 13.69 11.08
N ALA A 236 -2.58 12.46 11.20
CA ALA A 236 -3.01 11.33 10.35
C ALA A 236 -4.49 10.98 10.58
N LEU A 237 -4.96 10.97 11.83
CA LEU A 237 -6.38 10.76 12.15
C LEU A 237 -7.25 11.88 11.56
N LEU A 238 -6.84 13.13 11.65
CA LEU A 238 -7.56 14.26 11.07
C LEU A 238 -7.60 14.19 9.53
N LEU A 239 -6.54 13.70 8.91
CA LEU A 239 -6.52 13.49 7.47
C LEU A 239 -7.53 12.40 7.04
N PHE A 240 -7.72 11.33 7.83
CA PHE A 240 -8.85 10.41 7.63
C PHE A 240 -10.20 11.13 7.77
N GLY A 241 -10.34 12.06 8.73
CA GLY A 241 -11.54 12.91 8.86
C GLY A 241 -11.83 13.72 7.60
N VAL A 242 -10.80 14.30 6.97
CA VAL A 242 -10.92 14.99 5.67
C VAL A 242 -11.38 14.03 4.57
N ILE A 243 -10.79 12.84 4.48
CA ILE A 243 -11.17 11.83 3.47
C ILE A 243 -12.62 11.39 3.65
N ILE A 244 -13.06 11.14 4.88
CA ILE A 244 -14.44 10.75 5.20
C ILE A 244 -15.40 11.89 4.87
N SER A 245 -15.08 13.14 5.20
CA SER A 245 -15.90 14.30 4.88
C SER A 245 -16.06 14.48 3.35
N LEU A 246 -14.97 14.25 2.60
CA LEU A 246 -15.00 14.25 1.14
C LEU A 246 -15.91 13.15 0.57
N PHE A 247 -15.89 11.96 1.17
CA PHE A 247 -16.80 10.88 0.78
C PHE A 247 -18.27 11.29 0.94
N PHE A 248 -18.64 11.93 2.06
CA PHE A 248 -20.00 12.42 2.26
C PHE A 248 -20.38 13.50 1.25
N LEU A 249 -19.47 14.41 0.91
CA LEU A 249 -19.70 15.41 -0.13
C LEU A 249 -19.96 14.77 -1.51
N LEU A 250 -19.18 13.74 -1.87
CA LEU A 250 -19.39 13.00 -3.12
C LEU A 250 -20.68 12.18 -3.11
N GLN A 251 -21.15 11.77 -1.95
CA GLN A 251 -22.40 11.02 -1.80
C GLN A 251 -23.64 11.91 -1.92
N GLN A 252 -23.60 13.06 -1.27
CA GLN A 252 -24.71 14.01 -1.23
C GLN A 252 -24.16 15.42 -1.41
N LYS A 253 -24.39 16.03 -2.56
CA LYS A 253 -23.93 17.39 -2.91
C LYS A 253 -24.75 18.47 -2.19
N GLN A 254 -24.75 18.46 -0.85
CA GLN A 254 -25.44 19.43 -0.01
C GLN A 254 -24.47 20.47 0.55
N LYS A 255 -24.89 21.71 0.73
CA LYS A 255 -24.05 22.79 1.29
C LYS A 255 -23.43 22.43 2.64
N LYS A 256 -24.14 21.69 3.50
CA LYS A 256 -23.62 21.22 4.80
C LYS A 256 -22.37 20.34 4.68
N HIS A 257 -22.26 19.51 3.63
CA HIS A 257 -21.09 18.67 3.41
C HIS A 257 -19.90 19.48 2.89
N VAL A 258 -20.13 20.57 2.15
CA VAL A 258 -19.08 21.52 1.78
C VAL A 258 -18.50 22.17 3.04
N PHE A 259 -19.35 22.67 3.95
CA PHE A 259 -18.89 23.21 5.22
C PHE A 259 -18.14 22.17 6.06
N LEU A 260 -18.61 20.91 6.09
CA LEU A 260 -17.93 19.83 6.79
C LEU A 260 -16.50 19.61 6.25
N VAL A 261 -16.33 19.58 4.92
CA VAL A 261 -15.01 19.42 4.29
C VAL A 261 -14.12 20.61 4.61
N LEU A 262 -14.61 21.84 4.48
CA LEU A 262 -13.83 23.04 4.79
C LEU A 262 -13.40 23.07 6.27
N THR A 263 -14.32 22.74 7.19
CA THR A 263 -13.99 22.65 8.62
C THR A 263 -12.92 21.58 8.89
N ALA A 264 -13.07 20.38 8.29
CA ALA A 264 -12.11 19.31 8.44
C ALA A 264 -10.71 19.70 7.91
N ILE A 265 -10.64 20.41 6.78
CA ILE A 265 -9.39 20.93 6.20
C ILE A 265 -8.76 21.97 7.14
N ILE A 266 -9.56 22.91 7.66
CA ILE A 266 -9.05 23.95 8.58
C ILE A 266 -8.50 23.30 9.84
N VAL A 267 -9.22 22.36 10.45
CA VAL A 267 -8.78 21.64 11.65
C VAL A 267 -7.49 20.88 11.39
N PHE A 268 -7.37 20.22 10.22
CA PHE A 268 -6.16 19.55 9.80
C PHE A 268 -4.99 20.52 9.63
N GLN A 269 -5.20 21.68 8.99
CA GLN A 269 -4.16 22.71 8.84
C GLN A 269 -3.71 23.27 10.19
N ILE A 270 -4.64 23.53 11.11
CA ILE A 270 -4.30 23.96 12.48
C ILE A 270 -3.45 22.92 13.18
N SER A 271 -3.78 21.63 13.04
CA SER A 271 -2.96 20.54 13.61
C SER A 271 -1.54 20.53 13.05
N LEU A 272 -1.36 20.73 11.74
CA LEU A 272 -0.03 20.82 11.15
C LEU A 272 0.77 22.03 11.66
N LEU A 273 0.10 23.17 11.85
CA LEU A 273 0.74 24.38 12.41
C LEU A 273 1.13 24.18 13.88
N THR A 274 0.27 23.60 14.70
CA THR A 274 0.57 23.27 16.11
C THR A 274 1.73 22.29 16.22
N ASP A 275 1.75 21.24 15.39
CA ASP A 275 2.87 20.31 15.30
C ASP A 275 4.20 21.01 14.95
N GLN A 276 4.15 22.00 14.03
CA GLN A 276 5.34 22.78 13.68
C GLN A 276 5.81 23.65 14.85
N TYR A 277 4.87 24.26 15.55
CA TYR A 277 5.18 25.15 16.66
C TYR A 277 5.77 24.41 17.86
N GLN A 278 5.21 23.25 18.20
CA GLN A 278 5.71 22.40 19.30
C GLN A 278 7.14 21.91 19.06
N HIS A 279 7.50 21.59 17.80
CA HIS A 279 8.85 21.12 17.45
C HIS A 279 9.86 22.28 17.23
N ALA A 280 9.45 23.54 17.41
CA ALA A 280 10.34 24.70 17.32
C ALA A 280 11.12 24.97 18.63
N SER A 281 10.96 24.15 19.66
CA SER A 281 11.60 24.27 20.96
C SER A 281 13.14 24.12 20.91
N HIS A 282 13.81 24.66 21.93
CA HIS A 282 15.24 24.44 22.17
C HIS A 282 15.38 23.24 23.10
N GLU A 283 15.97 22.15 22.62
CA GLU A 283 16.10 20.88 23.36
C GLU A 283 17.51 20.30 23.18
N ILE A 284 17.98 19.61 24.21
CA ILE A 284 19.25 18.91 24.17
C ILE A 284 18.98 17.43 24.34
N PHE A 285 19.43 16.63 23.38
CA PHE A 285 19.31 15.19 23.39
C PHE A 285 20.68 14.53 23.56
N ILE A 286 20.76 13.50 24.35
CA ILE A 286 21.94 12.65 24.47
C ILE A 286 21.63 11.35 23.71
N LEU A 287 22.19 11.22 22.51
CA LEU A 287 22.04 10.03 21.69
C LEU A 287 23.16 9.04 22.06
N ASN A 288 22.77 7.89 22.61
CA ASN A 288 23.71 6.85 23.00
C ASN A 288 23.62 5.65 22.05
N LYS A 289 24.73 5.30 21.42
CA LYS A 289 24.84 4.11 20.58
C LYS A 289 26.19 3.42 20.83
N SER A 290 26.15 2.21 21.41
CA SER A 290 27.29 1.28 21.51
C SER A 290 28.67 1.94 21.62
N ARG A 291 29.04 2.47 22.80
CA ARG A 291 30.32 3.13 23.13
C ARG A 291 30.51 4.58 22.66
N ASN A 292 29.55 5.16 21.90
CA ASN A 292 29.66 6.55 21.46
C ASN A 292 28.44 7.34 21.96
N SER A 293 28.66 8.40 22.70
CA SER A 293 27.64 9.35 23.09
C SER A 293 27.72 10.59 22.20
N ILE A 294 26.62 11.00 21.65
CA ILE A 294 26.51 12.19 20.82
C ILE A 294 25.58 13.17 21.53
N ILE A 295 26.04 14.37 21.74
CA ILE A 295 25.17 15.45 22.24
C ILE A 295 24.56 16.14 21.02
N ALA A 296 23.23 16.14 20.97
CA ALA A 296 22.47 16.78 19.91
C ALA A 296 21.70 17.97 20.48
N GLU A 297 22.11 19.19 20.11
CA GLU A 297 21.44 20.42 20.48
C GLU A 297 20.53 20.86 19.35
N LYS A 298 19.23 20.81 19.60
CA LYS A 298 18.20 21.26 18.68
C LYS A 298 17.86 22.72 18.99
N LYS A 299 17.97 23.58 18.00
CA LYS A 299 17.54 24.99 18.04
C LYS A 299 16.54 25.24 16.92
N GLY A 300 15.26 25.09 17.20
CA GLY A 300 14.20 25.13 16.20
C GLY A 300 14.38 23.99 15.17
N ARG A 301 14.63 24.33 13.89
CA ARG A 301 14.86 23.36 12.81
C ARG A 301 16.34 23.04 12.55
N ARG A 302 17.26 23.51 13.38
CA ARG A 302 18.71 23.24 13.25
C ARG A 302 19.15 22.29 14.34
N LEU A 303 19.96 21.31 13.97
CA LEU A 303 20.58 20.36 14.87
C LEU A 303 22.09 20.53 14.84
N ASN A 304 22.66 20.85 15.99
CA ASN A 304 24.11 20.81 16.19
C ASN A 304 24.45 19.47 16.85
N LEU A 305 25.27 18.68 16.22
CA LEU A 305 25.76 17.41 16.74
C LEU A 305 27.18 17.58 17.22
N TYR A 306 27.39 17.29 18.48
CA TYR A 306 28.70 17.32 19.11
C TYR A 306 29.17 15.89 19.36
N SER A 307 30.30 15.48 18.77
CA SER A 307 30.85 14.16 18.90
C SER A 307 32.37 14.18 18.80
N ASN A 308 33.03 13.28 19.52
CA ASN A 308 34.49 13.08 19.47
C ASN A 308 34.91 12.19 18.28
N HIS A 309 33.97 11.65 17.51
CA HIS A 309 34.25 10.79 16.36
C HIS A 309 33.84 11.46 15.05
N PRO A 310 34.65 11.30 13.98
CA PRO A 310 34.32 11.83 12.67
C PRO A 310 33.03 11.20 12.15
N LYS A 311 32.35 11.89 11.24
CA LYS A 311 31.11 11.52 10.60
C LYS A 311 31.21 10.13 9.98
N ASP A 312 30.66 9.12 10.61
CA ASP A 312 30.60 7.76 10.12
C ASP A 312 29.31 7.57 9.32
N SER A 313 29.37 6.90 8.16
CA SER A 313 28.22 6.60 7.29
C SER A 313 27.18 5.69 7.94
N SER A 314 27.47 5.17 9.15
CA SER A 314 26.59 4.29 9.93
C SER A 314 25.50 5.01 10.75
N TRP A 315 25.34 6.31 10.59
CA TRP A 315 24.42 7.13 11.42
C TRP A 315 22.98 7.19 10.87
N SER A 316 22.48 6.08 10.31
CA SER A 316 21.10 5.98 9.79
C SER A 316 20.02 6.37 10.80
N TYR A 317 20.28 6.20 12.11
CA TYR A 317 19.36 6.61 13.17
C TYR A 317 19.22 8.14 13.32
N ILE A 318 20.20 8.90 12.81
CA ILE A 318 20.10 10.38 12.78
C ILE A 318 19.11 10.83 11.71
N ASP A 319 18.96 10.08 10.63
CA ASP A 319 17.96 10.38 9.60
C ASP A 319 16.54 10.20 10.13
N ASP A 320 16.31 9.13 10.90
CA ASP A 320 15.01 8.90 11.56
C ASP A 320 14.74 10.01 12.60
N PHE A 321 15.76 10.39 13.40
CA PHE A 321 15.67 11.48 14.36
C PHE A 321 15.45 12.83 13.67
N LYS A 322 16.13 13.09 12.55
CA LYS A 322 15.94 14.30 11.73
C LYS A 322 14.48 14.43 11.26
N ILE A 323 13.89 13.34 10.80
CA ILE A 323 12.50 13.32 10.33
C ILE A 323 11.55 13.52 11.53
N ALA A 324 11.74 12.77 12.62
CA ALA A 324 10.89 12.83 13.80
C ALA A 324 10.86 14.27 14.41
N GLU A 325 12.02 14.93 14.47
CA GLU A 325 12.20 16.26 15.08
C GLU A 325 12.11 17.43 14.06
N LYS A 326 11.70 17.16 12.80
CA LYS A 326 11.54 18.17 11.72
C LYS A 326 12.79 19.02 11.46
N ILE A 327 13.98 18.43 11.54
CA ILE A 327 15.25 19.11 11.39
C ILE A 327 15.54 19.35 9.91
N SER A 328 15.78 20.60 9.53
CA SER A 328 16.13 20.97 8.15
C SER A 328 17.63 21.03 7.90
N ASN A 329 18.44 21.28 8.93
CA ASN A 329 19.88 21.44 8.79
C ASN A 329 20.63 20.79 9.95
N ILE A 330 21.65 19.98 9.63
CA ILE A 330 22.51 19.32 10.60
C ILE A 330 23.91 19.92 10.49
N ARG A 331 24.46 20.40 11.61
CA ARG A 331 25.85 20.86 11.72
C ARG A 331 26.60 19.93 12.67
N PHE A 332 27.72 19.41 12.20
CA PHE A 332 28.64 18.64 13.04
C PHE A 332 29.67 19.57 13.63
N LYS A 333 29.90 19.45 14.92
CA LYS A 333 30.96 20.15 15.65
C LYS A 333 31.77 19.09 16.41
N GLU A 334 33.07 19.14 16.30
CA GLU A 334 33.95 18.37 17.18
C GLU A 334 33.85 18.92 18.60
N LEU A 335 33.82 18.04 19.58
CA LEU A 335 34.03 18.41 20.97
C LEU A 335 35.54 18.57 21.11
N ASP A 336 35.98 19.83 21.16
CA ASP A 336 37.36 20.15 21.60
C ASP A 336 37.52 19.69 23.05
N ASN A 337 38.58 18.88 23.30
CA ASN A 337 38.93 18.38 24.61
C ASN A 337 39.30 19.52 25.57
#